data_377f6e6cbc127e763a0c3eeb37891bcd
#
_entry.id   377f6e6cbc127e763a0c3eeb37891bcd
#
_cell.length_a   1.000
_cell.length_b   1.000
_cell.length_c   1.000
_cell.angle_alpha   90.00
_cell.angle_beta   90.00
_cell.angle_gamma   90.00
#
_symmetry.space_group_name_H-M   'P 1'
#
loop_
_entity.id
_entity.type
_entity.pdbx_description
1 polymer ?
#
loop_
_entity_poly.entity_id
_entity_poly.type
_entity_poly.pdbx_seq_one_letter_code
_entity_poly.pdbx_strand_id
1 'polypeptide(L)'
;TQVLSSAASDVYKRQGLDYKEIDFSLEENRQLYRIGRGEQGVLLVRPYTNVICNHWRFKTPKIAVQSANKIFSMYLDYRDAGDFIGMDMCRKFLEMGFTRARRYANHNSGRKYKKGTREVLPQEEDHMTSKYAESARIFKHVRDIVAKSEDYVRMRKQWRASE
;
A
#
# COMPACT_ATOMS: atom_id res chain seq x y z
N THR A 1 0.51 -12.35 -1.24
CA THR A 1 -0.53 -11.83 -0.34
C THR A 1 -0.47 -12.45 1.05
N GLN A 2 -0.30 -13.77 1.15
CA GLN A 2 -0.18 -14.43 2.45
C GLN A 2 1.04 -13.97 3.24
N VAL A 3 2.17 -13.71 2.58
CA VAL A 3 3.40 -13.23 3.24
C VAL A 3 3.21 -11.83 3.80
N LEU A 4 2.59 -10.92 3.02
CA LEU A 4 2.26 -9.57 3.46
C LEU A 4 1.26 -9.59 4.61
N SER A 5 0.21 -10.39 4.48
CA SER A 5 -0.82 -10.56 5.50
C SER A 5 -0.23 -11.11 6.81
N SER A 6 0.71 -12.07 6.71
CA SER A 6 1.39 -12.66 7.86
C SER A 6 2.29 -11.65 8.58
N ALA A 7 3.12 -10.90 7.83
CA ALA A 7 4.01 -9.90 8.41
C ALA A 7 3.21 -8.76 9.07
N ALA A 8 2.14 -8.30 8.42
CA ALA A 8 1.25 -7.29 8.98
C ALA A 8 0.56 -7.79 10.25
N SER A 9 0.08 -9.02 10.23
CA SER A 9 -0.55 -9.66 11.37
C SER A 9 0.39 -9.74 12.58
N ASP A 10 1.67 -10.04 12.36
CA ASP A 10 2.65 -10.14 13.44
C ASP A 10 2.91 -8.79 14.11
N VAL A 11 3.00 -7.70 13.32
CA VAL A 11 3.17 -6.34 13.86
C VAL A 11 1.99 -5.97 14.75
N TYR A 12 0.76 -6.26 14.31
CA TYR A 12 -0.45 -5.88 15.05
C TYR A 12 -0.74 -6.81 16.22
N LYS A 13 -0.38 -8.07 16.13
CA LYS A 13 -0.45 -9.02 17.26
C LYS A 13 0.38 -8.57 18.45
N ARG A 14 1.53 -7.90 18.19
CA ARG A 14 2.37 -7.35 19.26
C ARG A 14 1.66 -6.25 20.06
N GLN A 15 0.66 -5.59 19.45
CA GLN A 15 -0.16 -4.59 20.13
C GLN A 15 -1.35 -5.22 20.86
N GLY A 16 -1.61 -6.52 20.69
CA GLY A 16 -2.79 -7.19 21.24
C GLY A 16 -4.09 -6.75 20.57
N LEU A 17 -4.02 -6.20 19.37
CA LEU A 17 -5.17 -5.65 18.64
C LEU A 17 -5.47 -6.49 17.40
N ASP A 18 -6.77 -6.69 17.12
CA ASP A 18 -7.23 -7.22 15.84
C ASP A 18 -7.76 -6.05 15.01
N TYR A 19 -6.95 -5.56 14.08
CA TYR A 19 -7.31 -4.42 13.25
C TYR A 19 -8.59 -4.64 12.44
N LYS A 20 -8.91 -5.88 12.10
CA LYS A 20 -10.13 -6.19 11.33
C LYS A 20 -11.40 -5.87 12.10
N GLU A 21 -11.33 -5.88 13.42
CA GLU A 21 -12.46 -5.61 14.31
C GLU A 21 -12.55 -4.13 14.72
N ILE A 22 -11.62 -3.29 14.24
CA ILE A 22 -11.56 -1.88 14.62
C ILE A 22 -12.09 -1.01 13.48
N ASP A 23 -13.01 -0.11 13.81
CA ASP A 23 -13.47 0.95 12.91
C ASP A 23 -12.61 2.19 13.13
N PHE A 24 -11.66 2.44 12.24
CA PHE A 24 -10.73 3.56 12.35
C PHE A 24 -11.35 4.92 11.97
N SER A 25 -12.60 4.94 11.49
CA SER A 25 -13.32 6.20 11.28
C SER A 25 -13.83 6.79 12.60
N LEU A 26 -13.95 5.96 13.65
CA LEU A 26 -14.37 6.42 14.96
C LEU A 26 -13.23 7.13 15.68
N GLU A 27 -13.49 8.31 16.23
CA GLU A 27 -12.47 9.16 16.86
C GLU A 27 -11.70 8.42 17.96
N GLU A 28 -12.40 7.64 18.78
CA GLU A 28 -11.79 6.89 19.89
C GLU A 28 -10.82 5.81 19.43
N ASN A 29 -10.90 5.38 18.17
CA ASN A 29 -10.05 4.31 17.63
C ASN A 29 -8.87 4.84 16.81
N ARG A 30 -8.89 6.10 16.41
CA ARG A 30 -7.90 6.65 15.48
C ARG A 30 -6.47 6.53 16.01
N GLN A 31 -6.27 6.78 17.27
CA GLN A 31 -4.97 6.71 17.93
C GLN A 31 -4.38 5.29 17.98
N LEU A 32 -5.19 4.26 17.73
CA LEU A 32 -4.72 2.88 17.67
C LEU A 32 -3.98 2.57 16.36
N TYR A 33 -4.15 3.41 15.35
CA TYR A 33 -3.47 3.21 14.07
C TYR A 33 -1.97 3.40 14.22
N ARG A 34 -1.21 2.46 13.68
CA ARG A 34 0.26 2.51 13.62
C ARG A 34 0.72 2.55 12.18
N ILE A 35 1.72 3.39 11.93
CA ILE A 35 2.35 3.48 10.62
C ILE A 35 3.18 2.22 10.42
N GLY A 36 2.74 1.31 9.58
CA GLY A 36 3.51 0.12 9.25
C GLY A 36 4.66 0.44 8.31
N ARG A 37 5.62 -0.46 8.22
CA ARG A 37 6.70 -0.35 7.25
C ARG A 37 6.19 -0.74 5.86
N GLY A 38 6.51 0.08 4.85
CA GLY A 38 6.06 -0.17 3.48
C GLY A 38 4.55 -0.23 3.40
N GLU A 39 4.02 -1.34 2.93
CA GLU A 39 2.58 -1.57 2.77
C GLU A 39 1.94 -2.41 3.88
N GLN A 40 2.66 -2.65 4.97
CA GLN A 40 2.14 -3.47 6.07
C GLN A 40 0.80 -2.94 6.58
N GLY A 41 -0.17 -3.84 6.70
CA GLY A 41 -1.50 -3.52 7.23
C GLY A 41 -2.46 -2.91 6.23
N VAL A 42 -2.07 -2.74 4.97
CA VAL A 42 -2.88 -2.06 3.95
C VAL A 42 -4.26 -2.70 3.74
N LEU A 43 -4.40 -3.99 3.97
CA LEU A 43 -5.66 -4.71 3.78
C LEU A 43 -6.50 -4.84 5.06
N LEU A 44 -6.07 -4.23 6.16
CA LEU A 44 -6.66 -4.45 7.50
C LEU A 44 -7.33 -3.23 8.10
N VAL A 45 -7.18 -2.05 7.50
CA VAL A 45 -7.59 -0.78 8.13
C VAL A 45 -8.94 -0.31 7.59
N ARG A 46 -10.00 -0.71 8.26
CA ARG A 46 -11.38 -0.37 7.88
C ARG A 46 -11.78 1.00 8.42
N PRO A 47 -12.55 1.79 7.69
CA PRO A 47 -13.14 1.52 6.37
C PRO A 47 -12.22 1.87 5.20
N TYR A 48 -11.04 2.43 5.44
CA TYR A 48 -10.11 2.94 4.41
C TYR A 48 -9.75 1.90 3.37
N THR A 49 -9.39 0.70 3.83
CA THR A 49 -9.04 -0.40 2.93
C THR A 49 -10.13 -0.65 1.89
N ASN A 50 -11.37 -0.75 2.32
CA ASN A 50 -12.49 -1.07 1.41
C ASN A 50 -12.69 0.03 0.38
N VAL A 51 -12.61 1.28 0.78
CA VAL A 51 -12.83 2.43 -0.10
C VAL A 51 -11.72 2.55 -1.14
N ILE A 52 -10.46 2.52 -0.69
CA ILE A 52 -9.32 2.74 -1.59
C ILE A 52 -9.11 1.53 -2.51
N CYS A 53 -9.29 0.32 -2.00
CA CYS A 53 -9.08 -0.91 -2.77
C CYS A 53 -10.00 -0.99 -4.02
N ASN A 54 -11.16 -0.37 -3.98
CA ASN A 54 -12.08 -0.31 -5.12
C ASN A 54 -11.46 0.38 -6.34
N HIS A 55 -10.46 1.23 -6.14
CA HIS A 55 -9.79 1.99 -7.19
C HIS A 55 -8.38 1.47 -7.50
N TRP A 56 -7.93 0.44 -6.83
CA TRP A 56 -6.58 -0.09 -6.95
C TRP A 56 -6.51 -1.16 -8.05
N ARG A 57 -5.83 -0.83 -9.16
CA ARG A 57 -5.68 -1.70 -10.35
C ARG A 57 -4.34 -1.42 -11.00
N PHE A 58 -3.70 -2.45 -11.58
CA PHE A 58 -2.38 -2.29 -12.20
C PHE A 58 -2.16 -3.15 -13.46
N LYS A 59 -3.21 -3.75 -14.02
CA LYS A 59 -3.08 -4.73 -15.10
C LYS A 59 -2.39 -4.20 -16.36
N THR A 60 -2.63 -2.95 -16.71
CA THR A 60 -1.98 -2.28 -17.85
C THR A 60 -1.47 -0.91 -17.41
N PRO A 61 -0.50 -0.30 -18.15
CA PRO A 61 -0.04 1.05 -17.85
C PRO A 61 -1.17 2.08 -17.80
N LYS A 62 -2.09 2.02 -18.74
CA LYS A 62 -3.24 2.94 -18.78
C LYS A 62 -4.10 2.79 -17.51
N ILE A 63 -4.40 1.56 -17.12
CA ILE A 63 -5.16 1.27 -15.90
C ILE A 63 -4.38 1.73 -14.68
N ALA A 64 -3.06 1.50 -14.65
CA ALA A 64 -2.20 1.94 -13.55
C ALA A 64 -2.21 3.46 -13.39
N VAL A 65 -2.15 4.22 -14.49
CA VAL A 65 -2.24 5.69 -14.47
C VAL A 65 -3.58 6.12 -13.86
N GLN A 66 -4.68 5.54 -14.32
CA GLN A 66 -6.01 5.87 -13.81
C GLN A 66 -6.14 5.56 -12.32
N SER A 67 -5.64 4.39 -11.91
CA SER A 67 -5.66 3.95 -10.51
C SER A 67 -4.80 4.85 -9.63
N ALA A 68 -3.56 5.08 -10.02
CA ALA A 68 -2.63 5.91 -9.24
C ALA A 68 -3.14 7.35 -9.11
N ASN A 69 -3.68 7.92 -10.20
CA ASN A 69 -4.24 9.27 -10.17
C ASN A 69 -5.47 9.36 -9.26
N LYS A 70 -6.34 8.34 -9.28
CA LYS A 70 -7.50 8.31 -8.40
C LYS A 70 -7.08 8.23 -6.94
N ILE A 71 -6.12 7.37 -6.61
CA ILE A 71 -5.62 7.24 -5.24
C ILE A 71 -4.92 8.52 -4.80
N PHE A 72 -4.19 9.18 -5.70
CA PHE A 72 -3.59 10.48 -5.40
C PHE A 72 -4.66 11.54 -5.11
N SER A 73 -5.73 11.57 -5.89
CA SER A 73 -6.87 12.47 -5.64
C SER A 73 -7.49 12.22 -4.26
N MET A 74 -7.64 10.95 -3.87
CA MET A 74 -8.13 10.58 -2.54
C MET A 74 -7.15 11.04 -1.45
N TYR A 75 -5.85 10.91 -1.68
CA TYR A 75 -4.82 11.44 -0.78
C TYR A 75 -5.01 12.93 -0.53
N LEU A 76 -5.23 13.71 -1.58
CA LEU A 76 -5.45 15.15 -1.45
C LEU A 76 -6.70 15.46 -0.62
N ASP A 77 -7.77 14.71 -0.82
CA ASP A 77 -9.00 14.88 -0.04
C ASP A 77 -8.77 14.56 1.45
N TYR A 78 -8.06 13.48 1.76
CA TYR A 78 -7.70 13.14 3.14
C TYR A 78 -6.78 14.21 3.75
N ARG A 79 -5.83 14.72 2.98
CA ARG A 79 -4.96 15.80 3.43
C ARG A 79 -5.77 17.03 3.81
N ASP A 80 -6.70 17.44 2.95
CA ASP A 80 -7.52 18.62 3.17
C ASP A 80 -8.45 18.46 4.39
N ALA A 81 -8.86 17.23 4.67
CA ALA A 81 -9.65 16.88 5.85
C ALA A 81 -8.81 16.70 7.11
N GLY A 82 -7.48 16.76 7.01
CA GLY A 82 -6.59 16.51 8.15
C GLY A 82 -6.58 15.05 8.61
N ASP A 83 -6.98 14.13 7.73
CA ASP A 83 -7.09 12.70 8.03
C ASP A 83 -5.80 11.96 7.66
N PHE A 84 -4.87 11.89 8.61
CA PHE A 84 -3.58 11.23 8.37
C PHE A 84 -3.72 9.74 8.07
N ILE A 85 -4.68 9.05 8.69
CA ILE A 85 -4.87 7.61 8.41
C ILE A 85 -5.18 7.42 6.92
N GLY A 86 -6.10 8.23 6.39
CA GLY A 86 -6.42 8.19 4.96
C GLY A 86 -5.22 8.51 4.08
N MET A 87 -4.42 9.52 4.45
CA MET A 87 -3.20 9.89 3.73
C MET A 87 -2.21 8.71 3.69
N ASP A 88 -1.95 8.10 4.83
CA ASP A 88 -1.00 6.99 4.93
C ASP A 88 -1.53 5.73 4.22
N MET A 89 -2.82 5.49 4.28
CA MET A 89 -3.44 4.38 3.56
C MET A 89 -3.32 4.54 2.04
N CYS A 90 -3.47 5.75 1.51
CA CYS A 90 -3.22 6.02 0.10
C CYS A 90 -1.76 5.75 -0.27
N ARG A 91 -0.81 6.18 0.56
CA ARG A 91 0.61 5.86 0.36
C ARG A 91 0.83 4.35 0.32
N LYS A 92 0.23 3.61 1.24
CA LYS A 92 0.36 2.15 1.31
C LYS A 92 -0.21 1.45 0.07
N PHE A 93 -1.36 1.91 -0.43
CA PHE A 93 -1.93 1.35 -1.66
C PHE A 93 -1.07 1.65 -2.87
N LEU A 94 -0.47 2.83 -2.95
CA LEU A 94 0.48 3.16 -4.02
C LEU A 94 1.73 2.27 -3.92
N GLU A 95 2.23 2.05 -2.71
CA GLU A 95 3.34 1.13 -2.47
C GLU A 95 3.00 -0.30 -2.91
N MET A 96 1.82 -0.78 -2.56
CA MET A 96 1.36 -2.12 -2.95
C MET A 96 1.18 -2.22 -4.47
N GLY A 97 0.73 -1.16 -5.12
CA GLY A 97 0.67 -1.10 -6.58
C GLY A 97 2.05 -1.32 -7.21
N PHE A 98 3.05 -0.65 -6.66
CA PHE A 98 4.44 -0.83 -7.10
C PHE A 98 4.93 -2.27 -6.85
N THR A 99 4.82 -2.76 -5.62
CA THR A 99 5.38 -4.07 -5.27
C THR A 99 4.69 -5.21 -6.02
N ARG A 100 3.37 -5.12 -6.21
CA ARG A 100 2.61 -6.15 -6.93
C ARG A 100 2.88 -6.11 -8.42
N ALA A 101 2.85 -4.93 -9.04
CA ALA A 101 3.18 -4.81 -10.46
C ALA A 101 4.62 -5.27 -10.71
N ARG A 102 5.57 -4.91 -9.81
CA ARG A 102 6.94 -5.38 -9.91
C ARG A 102 7.04 -6.92 -9.80
N ARG A 103 6.24 -7.52 -8.94
CA ARG A 103 6.18 -8.97 -8.80
C ARG A 103 5.72 -9.65 -10.10
N TYR A 104 4.67 -9.13 -10.73
CA TYR A 104 4.18 -9.66 -11.99
C TYR A 104 5.13 -9.41 -13.16
N ALA A 105 5.89 -8.31 -13.13
CA ALA A 105 6.93 -8.05 -14.12
C ALA A 105 8.07 -9.05 -14.00
N ASN A 106 8.51 -9.36 -12.79
CA ASN A 106 9.59 -10.29 -12.54
C ASN A 106 9.20 -11.76 -12.76
N HIS A 107 7.94 -12.10 -12.47
CA HIS A 107 7.43 -13.46 -12.52
C HIS A 107 5.99 -13.46 -13.03
N ASN A 108 5.74 -14.00 -14.21
CA ASN A 108 4.41 -14.00 -14.84
C ASN A 108 3.31 -14.57 -13.95
N SER A 109 3.64 -15.53 -13.09
CA SER A 109 2.70 -16.13 -12.14
C SER A 109 2.33 -15.20 -10.97
N GLY A 110 3.07 -14.11 -10.78
CA GLY A 110 2.95 -13.26 -9.60
C GLY A 110 3.59 -13.88 -8.35
N ARG A 111 4.33 -14.98 -8.50
CA ARG A 111 5.01 -15.67 -7.39
C ARG A 111 6.51 -15.58 -7.56
N LYS A 112 7.19 -15.24 -6.47
CA LYS A 112 8.65 -15.22 -6.42
C LYS A 112 9.24 -16.63 -6.28
N TYR A 113 8.52 -17.53 -5.59
CA TYR A 113 9.01 -18.87 -5.25
C TYR A 113 8.23 -19.95 -5.97
N LYS A 114 8.90 -21.06 -6.27
CA LYS A 114 8.26 -22.28 -6.75
C LYS A 114 7.28 -22.78 -5.67
N LYS A 115 6.08 -23.16 -6.10
CA LYS A 115 5.01 -23.60 -5.20
C LYS A 115 5.49 -24.68 -4.23
N GLY A 116 5.27 -24.45 -2.94
CA GLY A 116 5.64 -25.37 -1.88
C GLY A 116 7.12 -25.37 -1.49
N THR A 117 7.91 -24.43 -2.02
CA THR A 117 9.35 -24.33 -1.76
C THR A 117 9.77 -22.89 -1.50
N ARG A 118 11.03 -22.70 -1.08
CA ARG A 118 11.68 -21.38 -1.02
C ARG A 118 12.61 -21.13 -2.19
N GLU A 119 12.55 -21.98 -3.22
CA GLU A 119 13.34 -21.82 -4.43
C GLU A 119 12.82 -20.63 -5.22
N VAL A 120 13.70 -19.65 -5.48
CA VAL A 120 13.35 -18.44 -6.22
C VAL A 120 13.19 -18.80 -7.70
N LEU A 121 12.03 -18.43 -8.27
CA LEU A 121 11.79 -18.60 -9.69
C LEU A 121 12.69 -17.64 -10.49
N PRO A 122 13.11 -18.04 -11.71
CA PRO A 122 13.87 -17.12 -12.56
C PRO A 122 13.03 -15.92 -12.95
N GLN A 123 13.70 -14.77 -13.11
CA GLN A 123 13.04 -13.56 -13.58
C GLN A 123 12.71 -13.68 -15.07
N GLU A 124 11.60 -13.08 -15.46
CA GLU A 124 11.24 -12.98 -16.87
C GLU A 124 12.26 -12.14 -17.63
N GLU A 125 12.50 -12.48 -18.90
CA GLU A 125 13.43 -11.73 -19.75
C GLU A 125 13.06 -10.26 -19.88
N ASP A 126 11.75 -9.97 -19.95
CA ASP A 126 11.22 -8.61 -20.11
C ASP A 126 10.86 -7.94 -18.78
N HIS A 127 11.45 -8.40 -17.66
CA HIS A 127 11.09 -7.87 -16.32
C HIS A 127 11.28 -6.37 -16.16
N MET A 128 12.09 -5.73 -17.00
CA MET A 128 12.30 -4.27 -16.96
C MET A 128 11.50 -3.50 -18.01
N THR A 129 10.93 -4.19 -19.00
CA THR A 129 10.30 -3.56 -20.16
C THR A 129 8.85 -3.95 -20.37
N SER A 130 8.33 -4.91 -19.62
CA SER A 130 6.95 -5.38 -19.75
C SER A 130 5.94 -4.32 -19.34
N LYS A 131 4.67 -4.54 -19.68
CA LYS A 131 3.56 -3.68 -19.24
C LYS A 131 3.49 -3.58 -17.71
N TYR A 132 3.78 -4.65 -16.99
CA TYR A 132 3.80 -4.63 -15.52
C TYR A 132 4.98 -3.83 -14.98
N ALA A 133 6.12 -3.87 -15.64
CA ALA A 133 7.27 -3.04 -15.28
C ALA A 133 6.92 -1.55 -15.40
N GLU A 134 6.21 -1.17 -16.46
CA GLU A 134 5.74 0.20 -16.66
C GLU A 134 4.70 0.59 -15.61
N SER A 135 3.73 -0.28 -15.32
CA SER A 135 2.75 -0.06 -14.26
C SER A 135 3.44 0.14 -12.92
N ALA A 136 4.48 -0.63 -12.62
CA ALA A 136 5.25 -0.48 -11.38
C ALA A 136 5.92 0.90 -11.29
N ARG A 137 6.52 1.38 -12.39
CA ARG A 137 7.12 2.72 -12.43
C ARG A 137 6.11 3.82 -12.17
N ILE A 138 4.90 3.68 -12.71
CA ILE A 138 3.80 4.64 -12.52
C ILE A 138 3.45 4.74 -11.03
N PHE A 139 3.20 3.61 -10.39
CA PHE A 139 2.87 3.59 -8.95
C PHE A 139 4.02 4.12 -8.10
N LYS A 140 5.26 3.73 -8.41
CA LYS A 140 6.42 4.22 -7.68
C LYS A 140 6.54 5.73 -7.77
N HIS A 141 6.34 6.30 -8.95
CA HIS A 141 6.40 7.74 -9.16
C HIS A 141 5.38 8.48 -8.28
N VAL A 142 4.13 8.05 -8.30
CA VAL A 142 3.07 8.70 -7.52
C VAL A 142 3.28 8.47 -6.02
N ARG A 143 3.70 7.26 -5.62
CA ARG A 143 4.07 6.98 -4.23
C ARG A 143 5.15 7.93 -3.74
N ASP A 144 6.17 8.16 -4.54
CA ASP A 144 7.28 9.05 -4.17
C ASP A 144 6.80 10.49 -3.99
N ILE A 145 5.89 10.95 -4.85
CA ILE A 145 5.28 12.28 -4.70
C ILE A 145 4.56 12.39 -3.35
N VAL A 146 3.74 11.41 -3.00
CA VAL A 146 3.02 11.40 -1.72
C VAL A 146 3.99 11.32 -0.55
N ALA A 147 4.91 10.37 -0.57
CA ALA A 147 5.83 10.12 0.55
C ALA A 147 6.77 11.29 0.83
N LYS A 148 7.08 12.10 -0.19
CA LYS A 148 7.96 13.27 -0.07
C LYS A 148 7.20 14.57 0.09
N SER A 149 5.87 14.56 0.03
CA SER A 149 5.08 15.78 0.18
C SER A 149 5.25 16.35 1.59
N GLU A 150 5.31 17.67 1.68
CA GLU A 150 5.57 18.38 2.93
C GLU A 150 4.53 18.05 4.00
N ASP A 151 3.26 18.06 3.63
CA ASP A 151 2.17 17.76 4.56
C ASP A 151 2.25 16.33 5.09
N TYR A 152 2.52 15.36 4.21
CA TYR A 152 2.64 13.97 4.62
C TYR A 152 3.82 13.77 5.58
N VAL A 153 4.99 14.31 5.26
CA VAL A 153 6.20 14.17 6.08
C VAL A 153 5.97 14.79 7.46
N ARG A 154 5.39 15.99 7.52
CA ARG A 154 5.09 16.67 8.78
C ARG A 154 4.10 15.89 9.63
N MET A 155 2.98 15.47 9.05
CA MET A 155 1.93 14.76 9.79
C MET A 155 2.38 13.37 10.21
N ARG A 156 3.19 12.71 9.39
CA ARG A 156 3.79 11.42 9.72
C ARG A 156 4.68 11.54 10.96
N LYS A 157 5.51 12.56 11.00
CA LYS A 157 6.40 12.83 12.15
C LYS A 157 5.59 13.06 13.43
N GLN A 158 4.53 13.85 13.34
CA GLN A 158 3.62 14.11 14.46
C GLN A 158 2.95 12.82 14.93
N TRP A 159 2.49 12.00 14.00
CA TRP A 159 1.86 10.72 14.33
C TRP A 159 2.82 9.78 15.04
N ARG A 160 4.05 9.66 14.54
CA ARG A 160 5.09 8.83 15.16
C ARG A 160 5.39 9.28 16.60
N ALA A 161 5.44 10.57 16.83
CA ALA A 161 5.70 11.11 18.16
C ALA A 161 4.60 10.77 19.17
N SER A 162 3.36 10.51 18.70
CA SER A 162 2.23 10.16 19.55
C SER A 162 2.01 8.64 19.68
N GLU A 163 2.76 7.82 18.96
CA GLU A 163 2.71 6.37 19.10
C GLU A 163 3.35 5.92 20.47
#